data_584fe4f00417d694707c1404f8e7d880
#
_entry.id   584fe4f00417d694707c1404f8e7d880
#
_cell.length_a   1.000
_cell.length_b   1.000
_cell.length_c   1.000
_cell.angle_alpha   90.00
_cell.angle_beta   90.00
_cell.angle_gamma   90.00
#
_symmetry.space_group_name_H-M   'P 1'
#
loop_
_entity.id
_entity.type
_entity.pdbx_description
1 polymer ?
#
loop_
_entity_poly.entity_id
_entity_poly.type
_entity_poly.pdbx_seq_one_letter_code
_entity_poly.pdbx_strand_id
1 'polypeptide(L)'
;VYNKEKGAKSVIAVADIGDYDLIDENMATEESGQTGFVYLRRIIEDCQTRGIEVLLVHLPYPANEQQQMDANAVWAVAEDYGVDYIDFVSMDQVADYAADCFDAHEHLNPSGARKVSDYLGRYITEHYDVDDHRGDAAYTAWADDAAAYREKKRTDFERQSDLACALMLLHDDDFACTVTVSAGNALFESDKLMNLMQNIAREHVFEEDLFAKWSNSLFPLEALDEAAQSGQSYAVTINRAAGELEETVGADVPEGVRITLMNSVSGETLCERQF
;
A
#
# COMPACT_ATOMS: atom_id res chain seq x y z
N VAL A 1 11.65 26.10 -1.07
CA VAL A 1 10.98 25.51 0.11
C VAL A 1 11.41 24.04 0.17
N TYR A 2 12.11 23.66 1.24
CA TYR A 2 12.53 22.27 1.45
C TYR A 2 11.30 21.43 1.79
N ASN A 3 10.98 20.44 0.96
CA ASN A 3 9.91 19.49 1.24
C ASN A 3 10.48 18.29 2.00
N LYS A 4 10.11 18.14 3.27
CA LYS A 4 10.55 17.03 4.13
C LYS A 4 10.08 15.66 3.64
N GLU A 5 9.04 15.62 2.83
CA GLU A 5 8.54 14.41 2.19
C GLU A 5 9.29 14.06 0.89
N LYS A 6 10.45 14.71 0.63
CA LYS A 6 11.32 14.44 -0.52
C LYS A 6 10.64 14.47 -1.90
N GLY A 7 9.62 15.31 -2.04
CA GLY A 7 8.85 15.45 -3.28
C GLY A 7 7.54 14.66 -3.30
N ALA A 8 7.33 13.75 -2.36
CA ALA A 8 6.05 13.08 -2.21
C ALA A 8 4.95 14.04 -1.75
N LYS A 9 3.72 13.73 -2.11
CA LYS A 9 2.51 14.37 -1.60
C LYS A 9 1.60 13.27 -1.05
N SER A 10 1.46 13.25 0.25
CA SER A 10 0.58 12.29 0.93
C SER A 10 -0.82 12.89 1.10
N VAL A 11 -1.85 12.18 0.64
CA VAL A 11 -3.26 12.54 0.84
C VAL A 11 -3.93 11.40 1.61
N ILE A 12 -4.43 11.72 2.81
CA ILE A 12 -5.11 10.76 3.67
C ILE A 12 -6.58 10.71 3.28
N ALA A 13 -6.91 9.82 2.37
CA ALA A 13 -8.27 9.52 1.93
C ALA A 13 -8.29 8.10 1.37
N VAL A 14 -9.46 7.51 1.33
CA VAL A 14 -9.70 6.21 0.68
C VAL A 14 -10.86 6.38 -0.28
N ALA A 15 -10.57 6.27 -1.57
CA ALA A 15 -11.58 6.15 -2.61
C ALA A 15 -11.84 4.66 -2.86
N ASP A 16 -13.11 4.29 -2.88
CA ASP A 16 -13.53 2.98 -3.36
C ASP A 16 -13.70 3.06 -4.87
N ILE A 17 -12.81 2.42 -5.60
CA ILE A 17 -12.84 2.39 -7.07
C ILE A 17 -13.66 1.18 -7.57
N GLY A 18 -14.03 0.29 -6.64
CA GLY A 18 -14.70 -0.97 -6.96
C GLY A 18 -13.73 -1.99 -7.57
N ASP A 19 -14.30 -3.06 -8.10
CA ASP A 19 -13.55 -4.09 -8.80
C ASP A 19 -13.00 -3.49 -10.10
N TYR A 20 -11.67 -3.53 -10.24
CA TYR A 20 -10.97 -3.17 -11.45
C TYR A 20 -10.48 -4.44 -12.12
N ASP A 21 -11.03 -4.74 -13.29
CA ASP A 21 -10.56 -5.84 -14.11
C ASP A 21 -9.24 -5.44 -14.77
N LEU A 22 -8.19 -6.18 -14.47
CA LEU A 22 -6.91 -6.04 -15.14
C LEU A 22 -7.08 -6.24 -16.65
N ILE A 23 -6.48 -5.36 -17.43
CA ILE A 23 -6.56 -5.41 -18.87
C ILE A 23 -5.60 -6.51 -19.37
N ASP A 24 -6.00 -7.18 -20.45
CA ASP A 24 -5.25 -8.30 -21.03
C ASP A 24 -3.86 -7.86 -21.50
N GLU A 25 -2.80 -8.47 -20.94
CA GLU A 25 -1.40 -8.27 -21.34
C GLU A 25 -1.14 -8.57 -22.83
N ASN A 26 -2.03 -9.37 -23.47
CA ASN A 26 -1.97 -9.66 -24.91
C ASN A 26 -2.68 -8.60 -25.76
N MET A 27 -3.17 -7.52 -25.18
CA MET A 27 -3.77 -6.42 -25.91
C MET A 27 -2.78 -5.79 -26.90
N ALA A 28 -3.30 -5.25 -27.99
CA ALA A 28 -2.47 -4.62 -29.01
C ALA A 28 -1.60 -3.49 -28.45
N THR A 29 -0.45 -3.31 -29.07
CA THR A 29 0.50 -2.25 -28.76
C THR A 29 0.21 -1.02 -29.60
N GLU A 30 0.10 0.15 -29.00
CA GLU A 30 -0.10 1.42 -29.70
C GLU A 30 0.64 2.56 -29.02
N GLU A 31 1.38 3.34 -29.80
CA GLU A 31 2.01 4.59 -29.33
C GLU A 31 1.05 5.77 -29.61
N SER A 32 0.09 6.04 -28.72
CA SER A 32 -0.87 7.14 -28.91
C SER A 32 -0.22 8.51 -28.79
N GLY A 33 0.79 8.63 -27.95
CA GLY A 33 1.52 9.84 -27.67
C GLY A 33 2.89 9.92 -28.37
N GLN A 34 2.96 10.00 -29.70
CA GLN A 34 4.23 9.96 -30.45
C GLN A 34 5.34 10.85 -29.87
N THR A 35 5.00 12.05 -29.40
CA THR A 35 5.98 12.95 -28.77
C THR A 35 6.55 12.37 -27.48
N GLY A 36 5.73 11.74 -26.64
CA GLY A 36 6.12 11.08 -25.40
C GLY A 36 7.15 9.97 -25.67
N PHE A 37 6.85 9.10 -26.63
CA PHE A 37 7.75 7.97 -26.99
C PHE A 37 9.07 8.45 -27.62
N VAL A 38 9.06 9.55 -28.40
CA VAL A 38 10.31 10.16 -28.90
C VAL A 38 11.18 10.63 -27.75
N TYR A 39 10.60 11.28 -26.72
CA TYR A 39 11.37 11.72 -25.56
C TYR A 39 11.81 10.56 -24.66
N LEU A 40 10.97 9.54 -24.48
CA LEU A 40 11.32 8.33 -23.74
C LEU A 40 12.61 7.71 -24.30
N ARG A 41 12.64 7.44 -25.62
CA ARG A 41 13.82 6.89 -26.27
C ARG A 41 15.06 7.78 -26.10
N ARG A 42 14.90 9.10 -26.28
CA ARG A 42 16.02 10.05 -26.07
C ARG A 42 16.56 10.06 -24.64
N ILE A 43 15.67 9.95 -23.65
CA ILE A 43 16.07 9.87 -22.23
C ILE A 43 16.88 8.60 -21.98
N ILE A 44 16.41 7.45 -22.50
CA ILE A 44 17.14 6.19 -22.38
C ILE A 44 18.50 6.28 -23.04
N GLU A 45 18.59 6.78 -24.28
CA GLU A 45 19.85 6.96 -25.02
C GLU A 45 20.84 7.90 -24.29
N ASP A 46 20.35 9.00 -23.74
CA ASP A 46 21.19 9.95 -22.98
C ASP A 46 21.71 9.33 -21.68
N CYS A 47 20.87 8.59 -20.94
CA CYS A 47 21.29 7.85 -19.77
C CYS A 47 22.34 6.79 -20.09
N GLN A 48 22.09 5.94 -21.10
CA GLN A 48 23.01 4.88 -21.51
C GLN A 48 24.36 5.46 -21.99
N THR A 49 24.35 6.58 -22.73
CA THR A 49 25.58 7.27 -23.16
C THR A 49 26.42 7.75 -21.97
N ARG A 50 25.79 8.06 -20.85
CA ARG A 50 26.45 8.50 -19.61
C ARG A 50 26.77 7.33 -18.67
N GLY A 51 26.42 6.11 -19.00
CA GLY A 51 26.59 4.95 -18.12
C GLY A 51 25.63 4.97 -16.93
N ILE A 52 24.45 5.57 -17.09
CA ILE A 52 23.40 5.57 -16.09
C ILE A 52 22.43 4.43 -16.41
N GLU A 53 22.20 3.57 -15.43
CA GLU A 53 21.21 2.50 -15.51
C GLU A 53 19.81 3.06 -15.48
N VAL A 54 18.90 2.45 -16.25
CA VAL A 54 17.52 2.93 -16.42
C VAL A 54 16.56 1.84 -16.03
N LEU A 55 15.65 2.16 -15.11
CA LEU A 55 14.47 1.39 -14.78
C LEU A 55 13.23 2.18 -15.16
N LEU A 56 12.43 1.66 -16.07
CA LEU A 56 11.12 2.22 -16.41
C LEU A 56 10.07 1.66 -15.45
N VAL A 57 9.17 2.53 -14.98
CA VAL A 57 8.13 2.14 -14.04
C VAL A 57 6.79 2.73 -14.44
N HIS A 58 5.78 1.89 -14.58
CA HIS A 58 4.39 2.28 -14.74
C HIS A 58 3.66 2.04 -13.42
N LEU A 59 3.28 3.11 -12.74
CA LEU A 59 2.63 3.03 -11.42
C LEU A 59 1.21 2.46 -11.53
N PRO A 60 0.69 1.80 -10.48
CA PRO A 60 -0.64 1.21 -10.51
C PRO A 60 -1.72 2.31 -10.49
N TYR A 61 -2.66 2.20 -11.39
CA TYR A 61 -3.91 2.98 -11.45
C TYR A 61 -4.93 2.25 -12.34
N PRO A 62 -6.22 2.55 -12.24
CA PRO A 62 -7.25 1.91 -13.08
C PRO A 62 -7.13 2.37 -14.53
N ALA A 63 -6.21 1.76 -15.28
CA ALA A 63 -5.91 2.07 -16.66
C ALA A 63 -7.09 1.70 -17.59
N ASN A 64 -7.32 2.49 -18.63
CA ASN A 64 -8.21 2.11 -19.71
C ASN A 64 -7.45 1.37 -20.83
N GLU A 65 -8.20 0.85 -21.84
CA GLU A 65 -7.61 0.09 -22.94
C GLU A 65 -6.49 0.85 -23.67
N GLN A 66 -6.66 2.14 -23.93
CA GLN A 66 -5.64 2.95 -24.61
C GLN A 66 -4.38 3.08 -23.77
N GLN A 67 -4.53 3.30 -22.48
CA GLN A 67 -3.41 3.39 -21.53
C GLN A 67 -2.66 2.07 -21.43
N GLN A 68 -3.37 0.94 -21.47
CA GLN A 68 -2.72 -0.37 -21.51
C GLN A 68 -1.98 -0.60 -22.83
N MET A 69 -2.54 -0.21 -23.97
CA MET A 69 -1.84 -0.30 -25.26
C MET A 69 -0.57 0.56 -25.28
N ASP A 70 -0.60 1.74 -24.66
CA ASP A 70 0.58 2.59 -24.47
C ASP A 70 1.60 1.94 -23.54
N ALA A 71 1.18 1.29 -22.45
CA ALA A 71 2.06 0.55 -21.55
C ALA A 71 2.76 -0.62 -22.26
N ASN A 72 2.02 -1.37 -23.09
CA ASN A 72 2.58 -2.42 -23.93
C ASN A 72 3.62 -1.86 -24.93
N ALA A 73 3.39 -0.63 -25.45
CA ALA A 73 4.36 0.05 -26.31
C ALA A 73 5.64 0.46 -25.52
N VAL A 74 5.50 0.86 -24.27
CA VAL A 74 6.66 1.12 -23.38
C VAL A 74 7.45 -0.16 -23.15
N TRP A 75 6.78 -1.31 -22.97
CA TRP A 75 7.45 -2.60 -22.88
C TRP A 75 8.32 -2.88 -24.11
N ALA A 76 7.76 -2.72 -25.31
CA ALA A 76 8.53 -2.91 -26.57
C ALA A 76 9.75 -1.97 -26.63
N VAL A 77 9.61 -0.71 -26.19
CA VAL A 77 10.75 0.22 -26.11
C VAL A 77 11.79 -0.30 -25.11
N ALA A 78 11.39 -0.78 -23.95
CA ALA A 78 12.29 -1.32 -22.94
C ALA A 78 13.10 -2.50 -23.49
N GLU A 79 12.45 -3.42 -24.20
CA GLU A 79 13.11 -4.56 -24.86
C GLU A 79 14.11 -4.09 -25.93
N ASP A 80 13.71 -3.15 -26.80
CA ASP A 80 14.57 -2.61 -27.86
C ASP A 80 15.88 -1.97 -27.33
N TYR A 81 15.80 -1.33 -26.16
CA TYR A 81 16.93 -0.64 -25.53
C TYR A 81 17.65 -1.52 -24.46
N GLY A 82 17.12 -2.69 -24.12
CA GLY A 82 17.65 -3.58 -23.08
C GLY A 82 17.65 -2.91 -21.70
N VAL A 83 16.57 -2.23 -21.35
CA VAL A 83 16.35 -1.63 -20.03
C VAL A 83 15.20 -2.32 -19.30
N ASP A 84 15.26 -2.32 -17.97
CA ASP A 84 14.22 -2.92 -17.17
C ASP A 84 12.91 -2.09 -17.21
N TYR A 85 11.78 -2.80 -17.17
CA TYR A 85 10.47 -2.20 -17.09
C TYR A 85 9.58 -2.95 -16.11
N ILE A 86 8.96 -2.22 -15.19
CA ILE A 86 7.97 -2.73 -14.24
C ILE A 86 6.63 -2.06 -14.55
N ASP A 87 5.66 -2.86 -14.98
CA ASP A 87 4.28 -2.42 -15.19
C ASP A 87 3.40 -2.90 -14.04
N PHE A 88 3.18 -2.04 -13.05
CA PHE A 88 2.32 -2.36 -11.90
C PHE A 88 0.84 -2.47 -12.26
N VAL A 89 0.41 -1.96 -13.41
CA VAL A 89 -0.99 -2.11 -13.86
C VAL A 89 -1.27 -3.56 -14.25
N SER A 90 -0.29 -4.24 -14.85
CA SER A 90 -0.41 -5.66 -15.21
C SER A 90 -0.07 -6.62 -14.06
N MET A 91 0.41 -6.09 -12.92
CA MET A 91 0.77 -6.89 -11.75
C MET A 91 -0.41 -6.97 -10.80
N ASP A 92 -1.05 -8.14 -10.79
CA ASP A 92 -2.08 -8.44 -9.82
C ASP A 92 -1.52 -8.32 -8.38
N GLN A 93 -2.28 -7.66 -7.48
CA GLN A 93 -2.07 -7.67 -6.03
C GLN A 93 -0.93 -6.81 -5.43
N VAL A 94 -0.27 -5.92 -6.16
CA VAL A 94 0.64 -4.95 -5.52
C VAL A 94 -0.16 -3.81 -4.87
N ALA A 95 -1.19 -3.31 -5.54
CA ALA A 95 -2.11 -2.33 -4.99
C ALA A 95 -3.54 -2.89 -4.99
N ASP A 96 -4.26 -2.65 -3.90
CA ASP A 96 -5.69 -2.94 -3.78
C ASP A 96 -6.47 -1.67 -4.10
N TYR A 97 -7.10 -1.62 -5.26
CA TYR A 97 -7.83 -0.43 -5.73
C TYR A 97 -9.03 -0.06 -4.84
N ALA A 98 -9.54 -0.99 -4.03
CA ALA A 98 -10.59 -0.70 -3.05
C ALA A 98 -10.06 0.02 -1.78
N ALA A 99 -8.74 -0.03 -1.53
CA ALA A 99 -8.14 0.47 -0.30
C ALA A 99 -6.98 1.47 -0.51
N ASP A 100 -6.27 1.38 -1.63
CA ASP A 100 -4.96 2.00 -1.81
C ASP A 100 -4.95 3.29 -2.65
N CYS A 101 -6.12 3.77 -3.07
CA CYS A 101 -6.26 5.02 -3.81
C CYS A 101 -6.94 6.10 -2.97
N PHE A 102 -6.59 7.37 -3.19
CA PHE A 102 -7.28 8.48 -2.53
C PHE A 102 -8.33 9.18 -3.41
N ASP A 103 -8.33 8.91 -4.69
CA ASP A 103 -9.34 9.37 -5.64
C ASP A 103 -9.65 8.29 -6.69
N ALA A 104 -10.69 8.53 -7.49
CA ALA A 104 -11.16 7.58 -8.50
C ALA A 104 -10.35 7.64 -9.81
N HIS A 105 -9.23 8.35 -9.84
CA HIS A 105 -8.59 8.63 -11.11
C HIS A 105 -7.21 7.99 -11.26
N GLU A 106 -6.25 8.22 -10.37
CA GLU A 106 -4.89 7.77 -10.71
C GLU A 106 -3.92 7.84 -9.53
N HIS A 107 -4.38 8.15 -8.31
CA HIS A 107 -3.44 8.47 -7.25
C HIS A 107 -3.52 7.52 -6.07
N LEU A 108 -2.36 7.01 -5.70
CA LEU A 108 -2.21 6.17 -4.53
C LEU A 108 -2.27 7.00 -3.23
N ASN A 109 -2.94 6.46 -2.24
CA ASN A 109 -2.87 6.95 -0.87
C ASN A 109 -1.58 6.44 -0.17
N PRO A 110 -1.33 6.80 1.12
CA PRO A 110 -0.14 6.35 1.84
C PRO A 110 0.05 4.82 1.87
N SER A 111 -1.03 4.04 1.93
CA SER A 111 -0.97 2.57 1.90
C SER A 111 -0.46 2.06 0.55
N GLY A 112 -1.09 2.46 -0.55
CA GLY A 112 -0.67 2.05 -1.88
C GLY A 112 0.74 2.53 -2.23
N ALA A 113 1.06 3.78 -1.91
CA ALA A 113 2.39 4.33 -2.13
C ALA A 113 3.47 3.55 -1.37
N ARG A 114 3.19 3.09 -0.14
CA ARG A 114 4.10 2.26 0.64
C ARG A 114 4.36 0.91 -0.03
N LYS A 115 3.31 0.20 -0.43
CA LYS A 115 3.42 -1.12 -1.07
C LYS A 115 4.26 -1.08 -2.35
N VAL A 116 4.00 -0.09 -3.21
CA VAL A 116 4.77 0.13 -4.44
C VAL A 116 6.24 0.47 -4.12
N SER A 117 6.47 1.32 -3.10
CA SER A 117 7.83 1.70 -2.71
C SER A 117 8.61 0.52 -2.14
N ASP A 118 7.98 -0.36 -1.37
CA ASP A 118 8.61 -1.55 -0.82
C ASP A 118 8.98 -2.55 -1.91
N TYR A 119 8.10 -2.75 -2.90
CA TYR A 119 8.40 -3.55 -4.08
C TYR A 119 9.58 -2.99 -4.86
N LEU A 120 9.54 -1.70 -5.22
CA LEU A 120 10.62 -1.03 -5.95
C LEU A 120 11.94 -1.06 -5.18
N GLY A 121 11.90 -0.85 -3.86
CA GLY A 121 13.08 -0.91 -3.01
C GLY A 121 13.77 -2.27 -3.06
N ARG A 122 12.98 -3.36 -3.00
CA ARG A 122 13.50 -4.73 -3.16
C ARG A 122 14.06 -4.95 -4.55
N TYR A 123 13.29 -4.66 -5.58
CA TYR A 123 13.73 -4.82 -6.97
C TYR A 123 15.06 -4.11 -7.22
N ILE A 124 15.19 -2.85 -6.80
CA ILE A 124 16.41 -2.07 -6.97
C ILE A 124 17.60 -2.70 -6.22
N THR A 125 17.40 -3.14 -4.97
CA THR A 125 18.50 -3.75 -4.19
C THR A 125 18.92 -5.14 -4.71
N GLU A 126 18.07 -5.83 -5.42
CA GLU A 126 18.36 -7.16 -5.96
C GLU A 126 18.98 -7.11 -7.35
N HIS A 127 18.66 -6.10 -8.17
CA HIS A 127 19.06 -6.02 -9.58
C HIS A 127 20.10 -4.95 -9.88
N TYR A 128 20.30 -3.98 -8.98
CA TYR A 128 21.22 -2.87 -9.19
C TYR A 128 22.26 -2.80 -8.08
N ASP A 129 23.47 -2.35 -8.44
CA ASP A 129 24.55 -2.14 -7.47
C ASP A 129 24.35 -0.80 -6.75
N VAL A 130 23.62 -0.84 -5.65
CA VAL A 130 23.29 0.34 -4.83
C VAL A 130 23.87 0.21 -3.44
N ASP A 131 24.55 1.26 -2.98
CA ASP A 131 25.12 1.33 -1.64
C ASP A 131 24.03 1.55 -0.57
N ASP A 132 24.15 0.85 0.56
CA ASP A 132 23.33 1.11 1.74
C ASP A 132 23.94 2.23 2.59
N HIS A 133 23.32 3.39 2.55
CA HIS A 133 23.75 4.57 3.31
C HIS A 133 23.09 4.73 4.68
N ARG A 134 22.35 3.72 5.16
CA ARG A 134 21.75 3.75 6.51
C ARG A 134 22.84 3.76 7.57
N GLY A 135 22.82 4.78 8.41
CA GLY A 135 23.86 5.00 9.43
C GLY A 135 25.08 5.80 8.97
N ASP A 136 25.16 6.18 7.70
CA ASP A 136 26.20 7.07 7.18
C ASP A 136 25.94 8.51 7.65
N ALA A 137 26.97 9.13 8.21
CA ALA A 137 26.92 10.51 8.72
C ALA A 137 26.57 11.56 7.64
N ALA A 138 26.89 11.29 6.37
CA ALA A 138 26.53 12.18 5.26
C ALA A 138 25.02 12.20 4.95
N TYR A 139 24.28 11.17 5.40
CA TYR A 139 22.86 10.96 5.12
C TYR A 139 21.95 11.07 6.34
N THR A 140 22.44 11.64 7.46
CA THR A 140 21.65 11.81 8.72
C THR A 140 20.34 12.58 8.49
N ALA A 141 20.32 13.55 7.56
CA ALA A 141 19.10 14.27 7.21
C ALA A 141 17.96 13.37 6.72
N TRP A 142 18.26 12.22 6.12
CA TRP A 142 17.23 11.25 5.71
C TRP A 142 16.62 10.52 6.91
N ALA A 143 17.47 10.16 7.89
CA ALA A 143 17.01 9.53 9.14
C ALA A 143 16.12 10.50 9.94
N ASP A 144 16.50 11.78 10.03
CA ASP A 144 15.73 12.83 10.69
C ASP A 144 14.39 13.07 10.00
N ASP A 145 14.36 13.12 8.67
CA ASP A 145 13.13 13.30 7.90
C ASP A 145 12.23 12.07 7.99
N ALA A 146 12.78 10.84 8.02
CA ALA A 146 12.02 9.61 8.24
C ALA A 146 11.38 9.59 9.65
N ALA A 147 12.11 10.02 10.69
CA ALA A 147 11.56 10.16 12.04
C ALA A 147 10.43 11.20 12.08
N ALA A 148 10.60 12.34 11.43
CA ALA A 148 9.58 13.39 11.34
C ALA A 148 8.33 12.91 10.57
N TYR A 149 8.51 12.08 9.54
CA TYR A 149 7.42 11.49 8.77
C TYR A 149 6.61 10.50 9.62
N ARG A 150 7.27 9.62 10.40
CA ARG A 150 6.59 8.71 11.34
C ARG A 150 5.78 9.48 12.37
N GLU A 151 6.35 10.54 12.95
CA GLU A 151 5.63 11.38 13.92
C GLU A 151 4.44 12.11 13.28
N LYS A 152 4.56 12.54 12.02
CA LYS A 152 3.44 13.09 11.26
C LYS A 152 2.32 12.05 11.10
N LYS A 153 2.65 10.81 10.68
CA LYS A 153 1.66 9.72 10.53
C LYS A 153 0.94 9.42 11.84
N ARG A 154 1.68 9.34 12.96
CA ARG A 154 1.09 9.18 14.30
C ARG A 154 0.09 10.29 14.60
N THR A 155 0.48 11.54 14.37
CA THR A 155 -0.38 12.71 14.59
C THR A 155 -1.60 12.69 13.67
N ASP A 156 -1.43 12.29 12.41
CA ASP A 156 -2.51 12.16 11.44
C ASP A 156 -3.50 11.09 11.90
N PHE A 157 -3.03 9.94 12.40
CA PHE A 157 -3.89 8.91 12.98
C PHE A 157 -4.65 9.39 14.23
N GLU A 158 -3.97 10.06 15.16
CA GLU A 158 -4.58 10.58 16.39
C GLU A 158 -5.76 11.55 16.11
N ARG A 159 -5.70 12.26 15.00
CA ARG A 159 -6.70 13.25 14.59
C ARG A 159 -7.80 12.70 13.70
N GLN A 160 -7.66 11.44 13.24
CA GLN A 160 -8.68 10.86 12.38
C GLN A 160 -10.00 10.68 13.10
N SER A 161 -11.08 11.08 12.43
CA SER A 161 -12.47 10.80 12.82
C SER A 161 -13.14 9.83 11.83
N ASP A 162 -12.53 9.57 10.70
CA ASP A 162 -13.00 8.65 9.67
C ASP A 162 -12.31 7.29 9.86
N LEU A 163 -13.11 6.23 10.05
CA LEU A 163 -12.61 4.89 10.31
C LEU A 163 -11.83 4.34 9.10
N ALA A 164 -12.29 4.60 7.86
CA ALA A 164 -11.60 4.11 6.68
C ALA A 164 -10.18 4.69 6.57
N CYS A 165 -10.05 6.00 6.82
CA CYS A 165 -8.74 6.66 6.84
C CYS A 165 -7.85 6.14 7.99
N ALA A 166 -8.42 5.87 9.16
CA ALA A 166 -7.68 5.30 10.28
C ALA A 166 -7.16 3.88 9.96
N LEU A 167 -8.01 3.01 9.42
CA LEU A 167 -7.63 1.65 9.00
C LEU A 167 -6.58 1.68 7.90
N MET A 168 -6.71 2.55 6.90
CA MET A 168 -5.73 2.71 5.82
C MET A 168 -4.34 3.10 6.35
N LEU A 169 -4.27 4.00 7.34
CA LEU A 169 -3.00 4.38 7.96
C LEU A 169 -2.31 3.24 8.69
N LEU A 170 -3.06 2.21 9.11
CA LEU A 170 -2.52 1.02 9.76
C LEU A 170 -1.94 -0.01 8.79
N HIS A 171 -2.13 0.12 7.49
CA HIS A 171 -1.50 -0.77 6.50
C HIS A 171 0.03 -0.61 6.45
N ASP A 172 0.53 0.46 7.04
CA ASP A 172 1.96 0.75 7.12
C ASP A 172 2.61 0.03 8.31
N ASP A 173 3.75 -0.62 8.09
CA ASP A 173 4.48 -1.40 9.10
C ASP A 173 5.26 -0.55 10.10
N ASP A 174 5.26 0.78 9.96
CA ASP A 174 5.95 1.68 10.89
C ASP A 174 5.36 1.63 12.31
N PHE A 175 4.12 1.12 12.47
CA PHE A 175 3.46 0.98 13.76
C PHE A 175 3.07 -0.47 14.05
N ALA A 176 3.35 -0.92 15.26
CA ALA A 176 2.65 -2.04 15.85
C ALA A 176 1.23 -1.58 16.22
N CYS A 177 0.24 -2.41 16.01
CA CYS A 177 -1.12 -2.08 16.38
C CYS A 177 -1.91 -3.30 16.84
N THR A 178 -2.90 -3.05 17.69
CA THR A 178 -4.02 -3.97 17.92
C THR A 178 -5.30 -3.33 17.41
N VAL A 179 -6.12 -4.12 16.73
CA VAL A 179 -7.44 -3.72 16.27
C VAL A 179 -8.46 -4.69 16.82
N THR A 180 -9.37 -4.19 17.65
CA THR A 180 -10.47 -4.97 18.20
C THR A 180 -11.76 -4.56 17.53
N VAL A 181 -12.48 -5.53 16.98
CA VAL A 181 -13.74 -5.33 16.26
C VAL A 181 -14.84 -6.15 16.93
N SER A 182 -15.92 -5.49 17.36
CA SER A 182 -17.11 -6.18 17.87
C SER A 182 -18.05 -6.58 16.74
N ALA A 183 -18.74 -7.69 16.91
CA ALA A 183 -19.79 -8.11 16.00
C ALA A 183 -20.94 -7.11 15.94
N GLY A 184 -21.57 -6.96 14.76
CA GLY A 184 -22.77 -6.14 14.57
C GLY A 184 -22.53 -4.64 14.54
N ASN A 185 -21.29 -4.16 14.37
CA ASN A 185 -21.02 -2.72 14.19
C ASN A 185 -21.12 -2.32 12.71
N ALA A 186 -21.06 -1.00 12.46
CA ALA A 186 -21.18 -0.42 11.12
C ALA A 186 -20.09 -0.85 10.13
N LEU A 187 -18.98 -1.45 10.58
CA LEU A 187 -17.94 -2.00 9.70
C LEU A 187 -18.52 -3.06 8.77
N PHE A 188 -19.46 -3.89 9.26
CA PHE A 188 -20.10 -4.95 8.47
C PHE A 188 -21.11 -4.46 7.43
N GLU A 189 -21.45 -3.18 7.46
CA GLU A 189 -22.36 -2.57 6.49
C GLU A 189 -21.62 -1.99 5.26
N SER A 190 -20.27 -2.10 5.24
CA SER A 190 -19.44 -1.48 4.22
C SER A 190 -18.34 -2.42 3.74
N ASP A 191 -18.44 -2.87 2.48
CA ASP A 191 -17.42 -3.69 1.81
C ASP A 191 -16.05 -3.01 1.86
N LYS A 192 -16.01 -1.71 1.69
CA LYS A 192 -14.79 -0.91 1.79
C LYS A 192 -14.11 -1.04 3.17
N LEU A 193 -14.86 -0.90 4.27
CA LEU A 193 -14.30 -1.03 5.62
C LEU A 193 -13.85 -2.46 5.88
N MET A 194 -14.58 -3.43 5.35
CA MET A 194 -14.23 -4.84 5.44
C MET A 194 -12.93 -5.15 4.70
N ASN A 195 -12.74 -4.63 3.49
CA ASN A 195 -11.50 -4.79 2.73
C ASN A 195 -10.31 -4.15 3.45
N LEU A 196 -10.48 -2.93 3.97
CA LEU A 196 -9.44 -2.27 4.77
C LEU A 196 -9.06 -3.09 6.00
N MET A 197 -10.04 -3.68 6.69
CA MET A 197 -9.81 -4.50 7.87
C MET A 197 -9.09 -5.81 7.51
N GLN A 198 -9.50 -6.46 6.43
CA GLN A 198 -8.83 -7.66 5.93
C GLN A 198 -7.37 -7.39 5.57
N ASN A 199 -7.08 -6.23 4.98
CA ASN A 199 -5.71 -5.84 4.61
C ASN A 199 -4.79 -5.65 5.82
N ILE A 200 -5.33 -5.25 6.99
CA ILE A 200 -4.55 -5.19 8.24
C ILE A 200 -4.12 -6.59 8.69
N ALA A 201 -4.97 -7.60 8.46
CA ALA A 201 -4.72 -8.99 8.84
C ALA A 201 -3.95 -9.80 7.80
N ARG A 202 -3.58 -9.17 6.68
CA ARG A 202 -2.78 -9.79 5.61
C ARG A 202 -1.33 -9.38 5.71
N GLU A 203 -0.46 -10.29 5.32
CA GLU A 203 0.93 -9.98 5.06
C GLU A 203 1.15 -9.82 3.56
N HIS A 204 1.97 -8.87 3.19
CA HIS A 204 2.44 -8.72 1.84
C HIS A 204 3.57 -9.73 1.61
N VAL A 205 3.30 -10.78 0.83
CA VAL A 205 4.23 -11.87 0.55
C VAL A 205 4.84 -11.65 -0.84
N PHE A 206 6.17 -11.74 -0.92
CA PHE A 206 6.90 -11.73 -2.20
C PHE A 206 7.31 -13.16 -2.52
N GLU A 207 6.94 -13.66 -3.71
CA GLU A 207 7.42 -14.94 -4.23
C GLU A 207 8.83 -14.81 -4.84
N GLU A 208 9.47 -15.96 -5.18
CA GLU A 208 10.83 -16.01 -5.71
C GLU A 208 11.03 -15.16 -6.98
N ASP A 209 9.96 -14.95 -7.77
CA ASP A 209 9.97 -14.14 -8.99
C ASP A 209 9.59 -12.66 -8.76
N LEU A 210 9.68 -12.14 -7.52
CA LEU A 210 9.30 -10.77 -7.14
C LEU A 210 7.81 -10.45 -7.31
N PHE A 211 6.96 -11.43 -7.56
CA PHE A 211 5.51 -11.18 -7.57
C PHE A 211 5.01 -10.95 -6.16
N ALA A 212 4.48 -9.75 -5.94
CA ALA A 212 3.80 -9.44 -4.70
C ALA A 212 2.44 -10.14 -4.65
N LYS A 213 2.18 -10.85 -3.57
CA LYS A 213 0.88 -11.49 -3.31
C LYS A 213 0.41 -11.12 -1.91
N TRP A 214 -0.90 -10.99 -1.77
CA TRP A 214 -1.50 -10.96 -0.47
C TRP A 214 -1.59 -12.37 0.10
N SER A 215 -1.16 -12.56 1.34
CA SER A 215 -1.51 -13.76 2.09
C SER A 215 -3.03 -13.82 2.33
N ASN A 216 -3.54 -15.00 2.61
CA ASN A 216 -4.94 -15.13 3.05
C ASN A 216 -5.15 -14.31 4.32
N SER A 217 -6.26 -13.58 4.39
CA SER A 217 -6.63 -12.87 5.60
C SER A 217 -6.92 -13.85 6.73
N LEU A 218 -6.35 -13.59 7.91
CA LEU A 218 -6.66 -14.33 9.14
C LEU A 218 -7.94 -13.80 9.81
N PHE A 219 -8.56 -12.76 9.27
CA PHE A 219 -9.73 -12.12 9.87
C PHE A 219 -10.97 -13.02 9.76
N PRO A 220 -11.59 -13.45 10.89
CA PRO A 220 -12.63 -14.45 10.92
C PRO A 220 -14.01 -13.86 10.62
N LEU A 221 -14.24 -13.45 9.38
CA LEU A 221 -15.49 -12.83 8.93
C LEU A 221 -16.72 -13.65 9.24
N GLU A 222 -16.67 -14.95 8.94
CA GLU A 222 -17.80 -15.85 9.16
C GLU A 222 -18.21 -15.90 10.64
N ALA A 223 -17.26 -16.00 11.56
CA ALA A 223 -17.53 -16.03 13.00
C ALA A 223 -18.12 -14.71 13.53
N LEU A 224 -17.65 -13.58 13.00
CA LEU A 224 -18.19 -12.27 13.35
C LEU A 224 -19.61 -12.07 12.81
N ASP A 225 -19.89 -12.52 11.61
CA ASP A 225 -21.22 -12.46 10.99
C ASP A 225 -22.22 -13.36 11.73
N GLU A 226 -21.85 -14.60 12.04
CA GLU A 226 -22.66 -15.51 12.85
C GLU A 226 -22.97 -14.94 14.25
N ALA A 227 -21.99 -14.34 14.91
CA ALA A 227 -22.18 -13.70 16.20
C ALA A 227 -23.14 -12.49 16.10
N ALA A 228 -23.01 -11.66 15.06
CA ALA A 228 -23.90 -10.55 14.80
C ALA A 228 -25.36 -11.01 14.59
N GLN A 229 -25.57 -12.07 13.77
CA GLN A 229 -26.88 -12.63 13.49
C GLN A 229 -27.53 -13.29 14.72
N SER A 230 -26.74 -13.90 15.58
CA SER A 230 -27.22 -14.54 16.83
C SER A 230 -27.41 -13.57 17.98
N GLY A 231 -26.93 -12.32 17.86
CA GLY A 231 -26.91 -11.33 18.94
C GLY A 231 -25.91 -11.66 20.05
N GLN A 232 -24.91 -12.45 19.75
CA GLN A 232 -23.85 -12.81 20.69
C GLN A 232 -22.84 -11.65 20.84
N SER A 233 -22.46 -11.32 22.07
CA SER A 233 -21.35 -10.41 22.32
C SER A 233 -20.03 -11.10 21.98
N TYR A 234 -19.42 -10.70 20.87
CA TYR A 234 -18.21 -11.28 20.32
C TYR A 234 -17.32 -10.20 19.73
N ALA A 235 -16.04 -10.28 19.96
CA ALA A 235 -15.06 -9.41 19.33
C ALA A 235 -13.81 -10.19 18.94
N VAL A 236 -13.11 -9.68 17.94
CA VAL A 236 -11.82 -10.16 17.47
C VAL A 236 -10.79 -9.06 17.65
N THR A 237 -9.68 -9.41 18.25
CA THR A 237 -8.51 -8.54 18.35
C THR A 237 -7.41 -9.08 17.47
N ILE A 238 -6.94 -8.29 16.54
CA ILE A 238 -5.76 -8.57 15.73
C ILE A 238 -4.59 -7.84 16.36
N ASN A 239 -3.57 -8.59 16.74
CA ASN A 239 -2.26 -8.05 17.13
C ASN A 239 -1.31 -8.20 15.94
N ARG A 240 -1.19 -7.16 15.15
CA ARG A 240 -0.37 -7.18 13.94
C ARG A 240 1.12 -7.41 14.23
N ALA A 241 1.62 -6.86 15.32
CA ALA A 241 3.02 -7.00 15.70
C ALA A 241 3.40 -8.44 16.06
N ALA A 242 2.46 -9.19 16.67
CA ALA A 242 2.65 -10.58 17.05
C ALA A 242 2.18 -11.57 15.96
N GLY A 243 1.43 -11.10 14.97
CA GLY A 243 0.74 -11.98 14.00
C GLY A 243 -0.33 -12.85 14.66
N GLU A 244 -0.92 -12.38 15.77
CA GLU A 244 -1.85 -13.13 16.59
C GLU A 244 -3.27 -12.60 16.45
N LEU A 245 -4.21 -13.51 16.56
CA LEU A 245 -5.64 -13.22 16.59
C LEU A 245 -6.23 -13.77 17.88
N GLU A 246 -6.92 -12.92 18.64
CA GLU A 246 -7.59 -13.28 19.89
C GLU A 246 -9.10 -13.06 19.77
N GLU A 247 -9.86 -14.06 20.17
CA GLU A 247 -11.34 -14.00 20.20
C GLU A 247 -11.81 -13.76 21.63
N THR A 248 -12.75 -12.82 21.80
CA THR A 248 -13.37 -12.50 23.10
C THR A 248 -14.88 -12.69 23.00
N VAL A 249 -15.44 -13.43 23.94
CA VAL A 249 -16.88 -13.72 24.01
C VAL A 249 -17.41 -13.31 25.39
N GLY A 250 -18.52 -12.59 25.44
CA GLY A 250 -19.22 -12.26 26.69
C GLY A 250 -19.26 -10.77 27.03
N ALA A 251 -19.37 -10.45 28.33
CA ALA A 251 -19.69 -9.10 28.81
C ALA A 251 -18.55 -8.07 28.64
N ASP A 252 -17.33 -8.51 28.41
CA ASP A 252 -16.15 -7.63 28.30
C ASP A 252 -15.83 -7.24 26.85
N VAL A 253 -16.72 -7.56 25.92
CA VAL A 253 -16.57 -7.17 24.51
C VAL A 253 -16.78 -5.67 24.37
N PRO A 254 -15.77 -4.92 23.83
CA PRO A 254 -15.94 -3.49 23.58
C PRO A 254 -16.94 -3.27 22.44
N GLU A 255 -17.62 -2.14 22.45
CA GLU A 255 -18.48 -1.73 21.32
C GLU A 255 -17.64 -1.13 20.20
N GLY A 256 -18.04 -1.35 18.94
CA GLY A 256 -17.44 -0.72 17.76
C GLY A 256 -16.05 -1.26 17.38
N VAL A 257 -15.20 -0.36 16.91
CA VAL A 257 -13.82 -0.64 16.51
C VAL A 257 -12.86 0.12 17.41
N ARG A 258 -12.02 -0.60 18.15
CA ARG A 258 -10.96 -0.03 18.98
C ARG A 258 -9.61 -0.27 18.32
N ILE A 259 -8.82 0.79 18.18
CA ILE A 259 -7.49 0.72 17.61
C ILE A 259 -6.48 1.26 18.63
N THR A 260 -5.47 0.45 18.93
CA THR A 260 -4.35 0.85 19.80
C THR A 260 -3.07 0.84 18.98
N LEU A 261 -2.41 1.99 18.84
CA LEU A 261 -1.06 2.09 18.29
C LEU A 261 -0.03 1.86 19.38
N MET A 262 1.01 1.13 19.06
CA MET A 262 2.11 0.83 19.95
C MET A 262 3.45 1.16 19.27
N ASN A 263 4.43 1.48 20.09
CA ASN A 263 5.81 1.53 19.64
C ASN A 263 6.27 0.11 19.30
N SER A 264 6.74 -0.10 18.08
CA SER A 264 7.14 -1.42 17.57
C SER A 264 8.34 -2.03 18.31
N VAL A 265 9.13 -1.23 19.02
CA VAL A 265 10.32 -1.67 19.75
C VAL A 265 10.04 -1.87 21.24
N SER A 266 9.40 -0.89 21.88
CA SER A 266 9.16 -0.93 23.34
C SER A 266 7.83 -1.60 23.72
N GLY A 267 6.88 -1.76 22.79
CA GLY A 267 5.52 -2.21 23.06
C GLY A 267 4.66 -1.20 23.83
N GLU A 268 5.17 0.02 24.04
CA GLU A 268 4.44 1.07 24.75
C GLU A 268 3.27 1.57 23.91
N THR A 269 2.08 1.72 24.52
CA THR A 269 0.93 2.33 23.88
C THR A 269 1.20 3.80 23.57
N LEU A 270 1.12 4.15 22.30
CA LEU A 270 1.28 5.53 21.81
C LEU A 270 -0.05 6.27 21.79
N CYS A 271 -1.11 5.60 21.35
CA CYS A 271 -2.42 6.19 21.18
C CYS A 271 -3.49 5.10 21.15
N GLU A 272 -4.67 5.39 21.67
CA GLU A 272 -5.87 4.55 21.55
C GLU A 272 -7.03 5.37 20.96
N ARG A 273 -7.76 4.78 20.01
CA ARG A 273 -8.93 5.38 19.38
C ARG A 273 -10.09 4.39 19.37
N GLN A 274 -11.30 4.94 19.52
CA GLN A 274 -12.57 4.22 19.43
C GLN A 274 -13.42 4.84 18.31
N PHE A 275 -13.95 3.97 17.43
CA PHE A 275 -14.82 4.35 16.30
C PHE A 275 -16.13 3.61 16.35
#